data_c1692a5b9ffad8c5ccc0e437b1a33903
#
_entry.id   c1692a5b9ffad8c5ccc0e437b1a33903
#
_cell.length_a   1.000
_cell.length_b   1.000
_cell.length_c   1.000
_cell.angle_alpha   90.00
_cell.angle_beta   90.00
_cell.angle_gamma   90.00
#
_symmetry.space_group_name_H-M   'P 1'
#
loop_
_entity.id
_entity.type
_entity.pdbx_description
1 polymer ?
#
loop_
_entity_poly.entity_id
_entity_poly.type
_entity_poly.pdbx_seq_one_letter_code
_entity_poly.pdbx_strand_id
1 'polypeptide(L)'
;TNHPELSSSKLIVLGFSGTGALFAHFVAYAPDHVLAAILTNSGQTDPYGMDRIDLSPKATAVPQLIIVGGADEIGGTQRNFEYFEKYRKRGAPWVFLVQNGIPHCCVINTRAFVLNWLDEMIKLRLTAPTNSLQKIDDRRGWVGFIRPCDTTKRDHWGDALWNVCAATVQTATSATPADALPSGWFPTRNLAIEWQAYIQQKDHPANSFPNPSK
;
A
#
# COMPACT_ATOMS: atom_id res chain seq x y z
N THR A 1 -5.12 -33.03 -7.98
CA THR A 1 -5.66 -31.66 -8.13
C THR A 1 -6.17 -31.49 -9.55
N ASN A 2 -7.40 -30.94 -9.72
CA ASN A 2 -8.01 -30.76 -11.05
C ASN A 2 -7.35 -29.65 -11.87
N HIS A 3 -6.45 -28.86 -11.27
CA HIS A 3 -5.77 -27.71 -11.86
C HIS A 3 -4.30 -27.67 -11.44
N PRO A 4 -3.47 -28.57 -11.99
CA PRO A 4 -2.04 -28.63 -11.65
C PRO A 4 -1.27 -27.36 -12.07
N GLU A 5 -1.74 -26.63 -13.09
CA GLU A 5 -1.20 -25.35 -13.54
C GLU A 5 -1.24 -24.26 -12.46
N LEU A 6 -2.21 -24.32 -11.53
CA LEU A 6 -2.32 -23.35 -10.44
C LEU A 6 -1.23 -23.52 -9.38
N SER A 7 -0.59 -24.68 -9.28
CA SER A 7 0.46 -24.94 -8.30
C SER A 7 1.71 -24.05 -8.50
N SER A 8 1.96 -23.61 -9.73
CA SER A 8 3.07 -22.71 -10.09
C SER A 8 2.64 -21.26 -10.28
N SER A 9 1.34 -20.97 -10.21
CA SER A 9 0.81 -19.63 -10.43
C SER A 9 1.26 -18.66 -9.32
N LYS A 10 1.50 -17.42 -9.72
CA LYS A 10 1.80 -16.32 -8.78
C LYS A 10 0.56 -15.47 -8.60
N LEU A 11 0.28 -15.12 -7.36
CA LEU A 11 -0.94 -14.46 -6.95
C LEU A 11 -0.73 -12.95 -6.82
N ILE A 12 -1.66 -12.19 -7.33
CA ILE A 12 -1.90 -10.81 -6.91
C ILE A 12 -3.07 -10.86 -5.95
N VAL A 13 -2.85 -10.40 -4.71
CA VAL A 13 -3.91 -10.37 -3.70
C VAL A 13 -4.40 -8.96 -3.48
N LEU A 14 -5.73 -8.79 -3.42
CA LEU A 14 -6.37 -7.51 -3.19
C LEU A 14 -7.42 -7.67 -2.10
N GLY A 15 -7.31 -6.92 -1.02
CA GLY A 15 -8.22 -6.98 0.10
C GLY A 15 -8.64 -5.63 0.63
N PHE A 16 -9.88 -5.55 1.08
CA PHE A 16 -10.46 -4.38 1.73
C PHE A 16 -10.83 -4.74 3.17
N SER A 17 -10.59 -3.82 4.12
CA SER A 17 -10.96 -3.98 5.52
C SER A 17 -10.44 -5.33 6.10
N GLY A 18 -11.27 -6.16 6.70
CA GLY A 18 -10.87 -7.45 7.24
C GLY A 18 -10.22 -8.41 6.24
N THR A 19 -10.62 -8.38 4.95
CA THR A 19 -9.94 -9.18 3.92
C THR A 19 -8.56 -8.64 3.59
N GLY A 20 -8.31 -7.33 3.76
CA GLY A 20 -6.97 -6.75 3.63
C GLY A 20 -6.05 -7.26 4.76
N ALA A 21 -6.53 -7.30 5.99
CA ALA A 21 -5.79 -7.90 7.11
C ALA A 21 -5.50 -9.39 6.85
N LEU A 22 -6.49 -10.17 6.37
CA LEU A 22 -6.29 -11.56 5.98
C LEU A 22 -5.18 -11.72 4.94
N PHE A 23 -5.13 -10.87 3.91
CA PHE A 23 -4.10 -10.95 2.89
C PHE A 23 -2.72 -10.49 3.37
N ALA A 24 -2.65 -9.57 4.34
CA ALA A 24 -1.39 -9.27 5.01
C ALA A 24 -0.82 -10.51 5.74
N HIS A 25 -1.67 -11.27 6.43
CA HIS A 25 -1.30 -12.57 7.03
C HIS A 25 -0.93 -13.60 5.95
N PHE A 26 -1.65 -13.64 4.84
CA PHE A 26 -1.32 -14.55 3.74
C PHE A 26 0.04 -14.26 3.12
N VAL A 27 0.41 -12.98 2.96
CA VAL A 27 1.76 -12.57 2.52
C VAL A 27 2.82 -13.05 3.52
N ALA A 28 2.54 -12.96 4.82
CA ALA A 28 3.46 -13.46 5.85
C ALA A 28 3.64 -14.99 5.77
N TYR A 29 2.56 -15.71 5.51
CA TYR A 29 2.53 -17.17 5.46
C TYR A 29 3.12 -17.75 4.17
N ALA A 30 2.77 -17.21 3.00
CA ALA A 30 3.09 -17.77 1.70
C ALA A 30 3.76 -16.77 0.72
N PRO A 31 4.85 -16.07 1.11
CA PRO A 31 5.44 -14.99 0.32
C PRO A 31 5.96 -15.44 -1.05
N ASP A 32 6.36 -16.70 -1.19
CA ASP A 32 6.87 -17.26 -2.45
C ASP A 32 5.77 -17.43 -3.52
N HIS A 33 4.51 -17.35 -3.13
CA HIS A 33 3.35 -17.40 -4.04
C HIS A 33 2.79 -16.02 -4.38
N VAL A 34 3.14 -14.96 -3.64
CA VAL A 34 2.57 -13.63 -3.83
C VAL A 34 3.48 -12.75 -4.67
N LEU A 35 2.99 -12.34 -5.84
CA LEU A 35 3.66 -11.39 -6.72
C LEU A 35 3.57 -9.97 -6.13
N ALA A 36 2.37 -9.56 -5.75
CA ALA A 36 2.10 -8.26 -5.16
C ALA A 36 0.83 -8.30 -4.30
N ALA A 37 0.71 -7.40 -3.33
CA ALA A 37 -0.48 -7.24 -2.49
C ALA A 37 -1.01 -5.80 -2.54
N ILE A 38 -2.34 -5.66 -2.58
CA ILE A 38 -3.03 -4.37 -2.46
C ILE A 38 -3.95 -4.47 -1.25
N LEU A 39 -3.65 -3.66 -0.24
CA LEU A 39 -4.32 -3.68 1.06
C LEU A 39 -5.01 -2.35 1.27
N THR A 40 -6.34 -2.36 1.29
CA THR A 40 -7.13 -1.13 1.36
C THR A 40 -7.90 -1.05 2.67
N ASN A 41 -7.71 0.03 3.42
CA ASN A 41 -8.38 0.32 4.69
C ASN A 41 -8.37 -0.88 5.66
N SER A 42 -7.27 -1.59 5.75
CA SER A 42 -7.24 -2.95 6.29
C SER A 42 -6.90 -3.06 7.78
N GLY A 43 -6.40 -2.01 8.41
CA GLY A 43 -5.99 -2.09 9.81
C GLY A 43 -5.03 -3.27 10.08
N GLN A 44 -3.74 -3.06 9.90
CA GLN A 44 -2.73 -4.14 9.99
C GLN A 44 -2.41 -4.56 11.42
N THR A 45 -2.81 -3.76 12.39
CA THR A 45 -2.77 -4.15 13.78
C THR A 45 -4.18 -4.57 14.14
N ASP A 46 -4.32 -5.85 14.42
CA ASP A 46 -5.61 -6.45 14.68
C ASP A 46 -6.41 -5.71 15.77
N PRO A 47 -7.57 -5.16 15.42
CA PRO A 47 -8.48 -4.57 16.38
C PRO A 47 -9.10 -5.58 17.34
N TYR A 48 -8.97 -6.89 17.05
CA TYR A 48 -9.54 -7.97 17.83
C TYR A 48 -8.53 -8.71 18.73
N GLY A 49 -7.32 -8.18 18.89
CA GLY A 49 -6.33 -8.71 19.80
C GLY A 49 -5.48 -9.86 19.27
N MET A 50 -5.51 -10.12 17.96
CA MET A 50 -4.56 -11.07 17.35
C MET A 50 -3.16 -10.47 17.27
N ASP A 51 -2.12 -11.31 17.31
CA ASP A 51 -0.74 -10.85 17.32
C ASP A 51 -0.38 -9.99 16.11
N ARG A 52 0.40 -8.95 16.35
CA ARG A 52 0.95 -8.12 15.28
C ARG A 52 1.71 -8.99 14.29
N ILE A 53 1.42 -8.82 13.00
CA ILE A 53 2.14 -9.51 11.93
C ILE A 53 3.62 -9.12 12.01
N ASP A 54 4.52 -10.11 12.11
CA ASP A 54 5.95 -9.90 11.89
C ASP A 54 6.39 -10.64 10.63
N LEU A 55 6.82 -9.85 9.65
CA LEU A 55 7.17 -10.38 8.34
C LEU A 55 8.62 -10.87 8.30
N SER A 56 8.81 -12.06 7.76
CA SER A 56 10.13 -12.56 7.40
C SER A 56 10.77 -11.66 6.32
N PRO A 57 12.10 -11.75 6.11
CA PRO A 57 12.75 -11.02 5.01
C PRO A 57 12.16 -11.32 3.62
N LYS A 58 11.69 -12.55 3.38
CA LYS A 58 11.00 -12.92 2.14
C LYS A 58 9.65 -12.21 2.00
N ALA A 59 8.85 -12.21 3.05
CA ALA A 59 7.55 -11.55 3.06
C ALA A 59 7.70 -10.02 2.96
N THR A 60 8.71 -9.44 3.60
CA THR A 60 9.05 -8.00 3.48
C THR A 60 9.39 -7.62 2.03
N ALA A 61 10.00 -8.52 1.27
CA ALA A 61 10.35 -8.30 -0.14
C ALA A 61 9.15 -8.37 -1.11
N VAL A 62 7.98 -8.81 -0.65
CA VAL A 62 6.74 -8.77 -1.45
C VAL A 62 6.26 -7.33 -1.56
N PRO A 63 6.13 -6.75 -2.78
CA PRO A 63 5.59 -5.40 -2.94
C PRO A 63 4.18 -5.29 -2.39
N GLN A 64 3.94 -4.25 -1.61
CA GLN A 64 2.60 -3.95 -1.10
C GLN A 64 2.22 -2.50 -1.41
N LEU A 65 1.01 -2.33 -1.90
CA LEU A 65 0.35 -1.04 -2.02
C LEU A 65 -0.70 -0.95 -0.92
N ILE A 66 -0.44 -0.11 0.07
CA ILE A 66 -1.33 0.09 1.22
C ILE A 66 -2.08 1.39 0.99
N ILE A 67 -3.40 1.30 0.84
CA ILE A 67 -4.29 2.43 0.58
C ILE A 67 -5.15 2.64 1.82
N VAL A 68 -5.18 3.86 2.34
CA VAL A 68 -5.97 4.20 3.53
C VAL A 68 -6.77 5.48 3.34
N GLY A 69 -7.89 5.59 4.00
CA GLY A 69 -8.63 6.84 4.10
C GLY A 69 -8.06 7.75 5.19
N GLY A 70 -7.90 9.05 4.90
CA GLY A 70 -7.46 10.04 5.88
C GLY A 70 -8.49 10.32 6.98
N ALA A 71 -9.75 9.87 6.78
CA ALA A 71 -10.83 9.94 7.77
C ALA A 71 -11.39 8.53 8.11
N ASP A 72 -10.58 7.49 7.95
CA ASP A 72 -10.99 6.11 8.23
C ASP A 72 -10.95 5.81 9.73
N GLU A 73 -12.09 5.98 10.39
CA GLU A 73 -12.23 5.75 11.85
C GLU A 73 -12.16 4.27 12.25
N ILE A 74 -12.26 3.34 11.30
CA ILE A 74 -12.27 1.88 11.56
C ILE A 74 -10.89 1.26 11.27
N GLY A 75 -10.38 1.42 10.05
CA GLY A 75 -9.07 0.87 9.67
C GLY A 75 -7.90 1.67 10.23
N GLY A 76 -8.11 2.97 10.43
CA GLY A 76 -7.11 3.89 10.95
C GLY A 76 -6.04 4.29 9.93
N THR A 77 -5.53 5.51 10.05
CA THR A 77 -4.44 5.98 9.20
C THR A 77 -3.08 5.69 9.85
N GLN A 78 -2.93 6.04 11.13
CA GLN A 78 -1.66 5.96 11.84
C GLN A 78 -1.14 4.53 11.97
N ARG A 79 -1.96 3.57 12.39
CA ARG A 79 -1.53 2.18 12.57
C ARG A 79 -1.12 1.49 11.26
N ASN A 80 -1.80 1.81 10.17
CA ASN A 80 -1.41 1.33 8.84
C ASN A 80 -0.08 1.94 8.40
N PHE A 81 0.15 3.21 8.74
CA PHE A 81 1.43 3.87 8.47
C PHE A 81 2.57 3.27 9.30
N GLU A 82 2.34 2.96 10.57
CA GLU A 82 3.35 2.30 11.42
C GLU A 82 3.73 0.91 10.90
N TYR A 83 2.75 0.14 10.42
CA TYR A 83 3.01 -1.12 9.73
C TYR A 83 3.87 -0.91 8.48
N PHE A 84 3.49 0.02 7.61
CA PHE A 84 4.25 0.39 6.43
C PHE A 84 5.67 0.84 6.79
N GLU A 85 5.81 1.79 7.72
CA GLU A 85 7.09 2.38 8.09
C GLU A 85 8.08 1.35 8.66
N LYS A 86 7.58 0.45 9.52
CA LYS A 86 8.37 -0.65 10.11
C LYS A 86 9.09 -1.44 9.04
N TYR A 87 8.40 -1.80 7.96
CA TYR A 87 8.99 -2.63 6.91
C TYR A 87 9.68 -1.81 5.82
N ARG A 88 9.22 -0.58 5.57
CA ARG A 88 9.94 0.32 4.67
C ARG A 88 11.36 0.60 5.16
N LYS A 89 11.57 0.77 6.46
CA LYS A 89 12.89 0.88 7.11
C LYS A 89 13.77 -0.37 6.92
N ARG A 90 13.17 -1.51 6.62
CA ARG A 90 13.85 -2.78 6.32
C ARG A 90 14.07 -3.02 4.81
N GLY A 91 13.81 -2.03 3.96
CA GLY A 91 13.97 -2.10 2.52
C GLY A 91 12.77 -2.71 1.77
N ALA A 92 11.58 -2.72 2.34
CA ALA A 92 10.38 -3.17 1.64
C ALA A 92 10.07 -2.25 0.44
N PRO A 93 9.84 -2.78 -0.78
CA PRO A 93 9.49 -2.00 -1.95
C PRO A 93 7.98 -1.64 -1.94
N TRP A 94 7.55 -0.99 -0.88
CA TRP A 94 6.14 -0.71 -0.58
C TRP A 94 5.75 0.72 -0.88
N VAL A 95 4.45 0.92 -1.10
CA VAL A 95 3.82 2.23 -1.30
C VAL A 95 2.71 2.41 -0.28
N PHE A 96 2.69 3.56 0.38
CA PHE A 96 1.60 4.01 1.24
C PHE A 96 0.87 5.18 0.56
N LEU A 97 -0.44 5.07 0.46
CA LEU A 97 -1.27 6.04 -0.22
C LEU A 97 -2.44 6.44 0.66
N VAL A 98 -2.51 7.71 1.02
CA VAL A 98 -3.62 8.28 1.79
C VAL A 98 -4.61 8.96 0.86
N GLN A 99 -5.87 8.62 1.01
CA GLN A 99 -6.99 9.29 0.37
C GLN A 99 -7.54 10.35 1.32
N ASN A 100 -7.18 11.62 1.08
CA ASN A 100 -7.54 12.72 1.96
C ASN A 100 -9.06 12.82 2.17
N GLY A 101 -9.50 12.90 3.44
CA GLY A 101 -10.90 13.05 3.81
C GLY A 101 -11.79 11.83 3.59
N ILE A 102 -11.27 10.71 3.12
CA ILE A 102 -12.05 9.52 2.81
C ILE A 102 -12.24 8.65 4.05
N PRO A 103 -13.48 8.27 4.37
CA PRO A 103 -13.81 7.36 5.47
C PRO A 103 -13.60 5.89 5.06
N HIS A 104 -13.83 4.97 5.99
CA HIS A 104 -13.65 3.53 5.80
C HIS A 104 -14.38 2.92 4.61
N CYS A 105 -15.58 3.40 4.33
CA CYS A 105 -16.48 2.79 3.33
C CYS A 105 -16.01 2.88 1.87
N CYS A 106 -15.09 3.83 1.58
CA CYS A 106 -15.03 4.33 0.23
C CYS A 106 -13.59 4.35 -0.28
N VAL A 107 -13.31 3.57 -1.30
CA VAL A 107 -12.08 3.68 -2.08
C VAL A 107 -12.38 4.44 -3.35
N ILE A 108 -11.71 5.56 -3.54
CA ILE A 108 -12.07 6.47 -4.61
C ILE A 108 -10.93 6.57 -5.62
N ASN A 109 -11.30 6.34 -6.87
CA ASN A 109 -10.53 6.71 -8.08
C ASN A 109 -9.04 6.26 -8.12
N THR A 110 -8.71 5.16 -7.42
CA THR A 110 -7.33 4.62 -7.39
C THR A 110 -7.02 3.72 -8.57
N ARG A 111 -8.03 3.34 -9.39
CA ARG A 111 -7.90 2.26 -10.37
C ARG A 111 -6.74 2.46 -11.35
N ALA A 112 -6.59 3.65 -11.89
CA ALA A 112 -5.51 3.93 -12.85
C ALA A 112 -4.14 3.74 -12.20
N PHE A 113 -3.92 4.35 -11.04
CA PHE A 113 -2.69 4.21 -10.29
C PHE A 113 -2.40 2.75 -9.90
N VAL A 114 -3.40 2.03 -9.41
CA VAL A 114 -3.29 0.60 -9.03
C VAL A 114 -2.86 -0.25 -10.22
N LEU A 115 -3.46 -0.05 -11.39
CA LEU A 115 -3.10 -0.82 -12.60
C LEU A 115 -1.69 -0.50 -13.08
N ASN A 116 -1.31 0.78 -13.11
CA ASN A 116 0.04 1.20 -13.48
C ASN A 116 1.10 0.64 -12.50
N TRP A 117 0.79 0.68 -11.20
CA TRP A 117 1.66 0.08 -10.18
C TRP A 117 1.79 -1.43 -10.34
N LEU A 118 0.69 -2.15 -10.59
CA LEU A 118 0.71 -3.60 -10.82
C LEU A 118 1.53 -3.97 -12.06
N ASP A 119 1.36 -3.23 -13.16
CA ASP A 119 2.14 -3.46 -14.39
C ASP A 119 3.64 -3.37 -14.13
N GLU A 120 4.08 -2.38 -13.35
CA GLU A 120 5.48 -2.26 -12.98
C GLU A 120 5.94 -3.39 -12.05
N MET A 121 5.11 -3.83 -11.10
CA MET A 121 5.44 -4.96 -10.22
C MET A 121 5.53 -6.27 -11.00
N ILE A 122 4.64 -6.51 -11.95
CA ILE A 122 4.69 -7.68 -12.83
C ILE A 122 6.00 -7.69 -13.62
N LYS A 123 6.35 -6.58 -14.29
CA LYS A 123 7.58 -6.44 -15.08
C LYS A 123 8.84 -6.71 -14.23
N LEU A 124 8.87 -6.20 -13.00
CA LEU A 124 10.05 -6.31 -12.14
C LEU A 124 10.20 -7.69 -11.49
N ARG A 125 9.08 -8.34 -11.18
CA ARG A 125 9.12 -9.56 -10.38
C ARG A 125 8.94 -10.84 -11.16
N LEU A 126 8.20 -10.79 -12.27
CA LEU A 126 7.90 -12.01 -13.03
C LEU A 126 8.87 -12.15 -14.19
N THR A 127 9.76 -13.13 -14.12
CA THR A 127 10.69 -13.47 -15.21
C THR A 127 10.20 -14.66 -16.00
N ALA A 128 9.96 -14.44 -17.30
CA ALA A 128 9.77 -15.54 -18.24
C ALA A 128 11.12 -16.24 -18.50
N PRO A 129 11.16 -17.57 -18.72
CA PRO A 129 10.06 -18.54 -18.72
C PRO A 129 9.81 -19.23 -17.38
N THR A 130 10.53 -18.87 -16.32
CA THR A 130 10.59 -19.69 -15.09
C THR A 130 9.46 -19.43 -14.09
N ASN A 131 8.61 -18.42 -14.30
CA ASN A 131 7.63 -17.96 -13.32
C ASN A 131 8.21 -17.73 -11.90
N SER A 132 9.53 -17.51 -11.79
CA SER A 132 10.16 -17.22 -10.51
C SER A 132 10.00 -15.75 -10.15
N LEU A 133 9.76 -15.47 -8.85
CA LEU A 133 9.65 -14.11 -8.35
C LEU A 133 11.04 -13.54 -8.06
N GLN A 134 11.37 -12.45 -8.74
CA GLN A 134 12.62 -11.71 -8.50
C GLN A 134 12.50 -10.79 -7.29
N LYS A 135 13.62 -10.61 -6.58
CA LYS A 135 13.71 -9.59 -5.54
C LYS A 135 13.93 -8.23 -6.18
N ILE A 136 13.19 -7.23 -5.74
CA ILE A 136 13.35 -5.85 -6.16
C ILE A 136 14.55 -5.22 -5.42
N ASP A 137 15.40 -4.48 -6.15
CA ASP A 137 16.44 -3.63 -5.56
C ASP A 137 15.87 -2.24 -5.28
N ASP A 138 15.43 -2.01 -4.06
CA ASP A 138 14.81 -0.75 -3.61
C ASP A 138 15.80 0.42 -3.42
N ARG A 139 17.11 0.19 -3.61
CA ARG A 139 18.13 1.24 -3.64
C ARG A 139 18.12 2.01 -4.95
N ARG A 140 17.46 1.49 -5.99
CA ARG A 140 17.25 2.13 -7.27
C ARG A 140 15.81 2.62 -7.37
N GLY A 141 15.58 3.63 -8.22
CA GLY A 141 14.24 4.17 -8.43
C GLY A 141 14.00 5.47 -7.67
N TRP A 142 12.78 5.65 -7.20
CA TRP A 142 12.28 6.90 -6.62
C TRP A 142 11.63 6.64 -5.26
N VAL A 143 11.72 7.62 -4.38
CA VAL A 143 11.09 7.58 -3.05
C VAL A 143 10.15 8.77 -2.92
N GLY A 144 8.93 8.48 -2.49
CA GLY A 144 7.93 9.48 -2.10
C GLY A 144 8.01 9.77 -0.62
N PHE A 145 7.80 11.04 -0.27
CA PHE A 145 7.73 11.53 1.11
C PHE A 145 6.44 12.31 1.31
N ILE A 146 5.88 12.22 2.50
CA ILE A 146 4.68 12.96 2.90
C ILE A 146 4.94 13.80 4.13
N ARG A 147 4.09 14.83 4.26
CA ARG A 147 3.91 15.58 5.50
C ARG A 147 2.44 15.47 5.93
N PRO A 148 2.16 14.74 7.02
CA PRO A 148 0.82 14.66 7.59
C PRO A 148 0.32 16.01 8.09
N CYS A 149 -1.01 16.17 8.12
CA CYS A 149 -1.71 17.27 8.76
C CYS A 149 -3.03 16.79 9.36
N ASP A 150 -3.70 17.68 10.13
CA ASP A 150 -4.98 17.39 10.80
C ASP A 150 -4.93 16.18 11.74
N THR A 151 -3.86 16.05 12.50
CA THR A 151 -3.64 14.93 13.43
C THR A 151 -4.48 14.98 14.72
N THR A 152 -5.46 15.88 14.80
CA THR A 152 -6.30 16.07 16.00
C THR A 152 -7.42 15.03 16.12
N LYS A 153 -7.91 14.52 15.02
CA LYS A 153 -8.94 13.47 15.01
C LYS A 153 -8.35 12.13 15.44
N ARG A 154 -9.20 11.30 16.01
CA ARG A 154 -8.84 9.93 16.42
C ARG A 154 -9.75 8.93 15.76
N ASP A 155 -9.21 7.74 15.50
CA ASP A 155 -9.98 6.59 15.08
C ASP A 155 -10.68 5.94 16.28
N HIS A 156 -11.44 4.89 16.02
CA HIS A 156 -12.15 4.11 17.05
C HIS A 156 -11.22 3.53 18.14
N TRP A 157 -9.95 3.40 17.85
CA TRP A 157 -8.93 2.82 18.75
C TRP A 157 -8.11 3.87 19.48
N GLY A 158 -8.35 5.15 19.22
CA GLY A 158 -7.64 6.28 19.82
C GLY A 158 -6.38 6.70 19.06
N ASP A 159 -6.06 6.08 17.91
CA ASP A 159 -4.92 6.46 17.09
C ASP A 159 -5.22 7.69 16.22
N ALA A 160 -4.18 8.42 15.84
CA ALA A 160 -4.33 9.62 15.03
C ALA A 160 -4.87 9.28 13.63
N LEU A 161 -5.88 10.04 13.21
CA LEU A 161 -6.29 10.16 11.82
C LEU A 161 -5.62 11.40 11.23
N TRP A 162 -5.14 11.29 9.99
CA TRP A 162 -4.50 12.40 9.34
C TRP A 162 -4.59 12.34 7.81
N ASN A 163 -4.55 13.51 7.23
CA ASN A 163 -4.46 13.75 5.81
C ASN A 163 -3.02 14.07 5.40
N VAL A 164 -2.74 14.11 4.11
CA VAL A 164 -1.46 14.55 3.56
C VAL A 164 -1.57 15.99 3.09
N CYS A 165 -0.78 16.89 3.68
CA CYS A 165 -0.72 18.29 3.29
C CYS A 165 0.33 18.59 2.23
N ALA A 166 1.37 17.79 2.15
CA ALA A 166 2.39 17.91 1.12
C ALA A 166 3.00 16.54 0.80
N ALA A 167 3.37 16.36 -0.45
CA ALA A 167 4.12 15.19 -0.89
C ALA A 167 5.24 15.62 -1.85
N THR A 168 6.37 14.95 -1.75
CA THR A 168 7.53 15.17 -2.64
C THR A 168 8.08 13.84 -3.13
N VAL A 169 8.77 13.85 -4.26
CA VAL A 169 9.44 12.68 -4.81
C VAL A 169 10.89 13.01 -5.13
N GLN A 170 11.78 12.07 -4.89
CA GLN A 170 13.20 12.19 -5.24
C GLN A 170 13.80 10.82 -5.58
N THR A 171 15.05 10.80 -6.07
CA THR A 171 15.73 9.53 -6.33
C THR A 171 16.00 8.79 -5.01
N ALA A 172 16.01 7.46 -5.05
CA ALA A 172 16.24 6.63 -3.88
C ALA A 172 17.63 6.82 -3.25
N THR A 173 18.58 7.42 -4.00
CA THR A 173 19.94 7.73 -3.54
C THR A 173 20.07 9.10 -2.88
N SER A 174 19.03 9.94 -2.92
CA SER A 174 19.05 11.26 -2.29
C SER A 174 18.88 11.17 -0.78
N ALA A 175 19.40 12.17 -0.06
CA ALA A 175 19.21 12.25 1.38
C ALA A 175 17.74 12.45 1.74
N THR A 176 17.28 11.79 2.82
CA THR A 176 15.91 11.95 3.31
C THR A 176 15.70 13.38 3.83
N PRO A 177 14.62 14.06 3.41
CA PRO A 177 14.28 15.37 3.95
C PRO A 177 14.00 15.30 5.47
N ALA A 178 14.47 16.30 6.24
CA ALA A 178 14.46 16.26 7.71
C ALA A 178 13.04 16.15 8.30
N ASP A 179 12.04 16.79 7.68
CA ASP A 179 10.67 16.91 8.20
C ASP A 179 9.65 16.11 7.41
N ALA A 180 10.10 15.09 6.67
CA ALA A 180 9.22 14.30 5.81
C ALA A 180 9.28 12.81 6.13
N LEU A 181 8.12 12.17 6.08
CA LEU A 181 7.99 10.74 6.31
C LEU A 181 8.09 9.98 4.97
N PRO A 182 8.96 8.96 4.85
CA PRO A 182 8.97 8.11 3.66
C PRO A 182 7.59 7.45 3.49
N SER A 183 7.04 7.51 2.29
CA SER A 183 5.69 7.01 2.01
C SER A 183 5.61 6.07 0.81
N GLY A 184 6.69 5.84 0.10
CA GLY A 184 6.66 4.87 -0.99
C GLY A 184 7.98 4.73 -1.71
N TRP A 185 8.16 3.55 -2.30
CA TRP A 185 9.19 3.29 -3.28
C TRP A 185 8.55 3.04 -4.65
N PHE A 186 9.14 3.60 -5.69
CA PHE A 186 8.64 3.52 -7.06
C PHE A 186 9.76 3.18 -8.02
N PRO A 187 9.56 2.23 -8.95
CA PRO A 187 10.58 1.87 -9.93
C PRO A 187 10.82 2.96 -10.95
N THR A 188 9.80 3.76 -11.26
CA THR A 188 9.87 4.80 -12.29
C THR A 188 9.48 6.17 -11.74
N ARG A 189 10.03 7.23 -12.38
CA ARG A 189 9.66 8.61 -12.07
C ARG A 189 8.18 8.88 -12.35
N ASN A 190 7.66 8.35 -13.43
CA ASN A 190 6.27 8.59 -13.84
C ASN A 190 5.30 8.07 -12.77
N LEU A 191 5.51 6.85 -12.27
CA LEU A 191 4.69 6.29 -11.21
C LEU A 191 4.79 7.09 -9.90
N ALA A 192 5.98 7.58 -9.56
CA ALA A 192 6.18 8.44 -8.38
C ALA A 192 5.43 9.78 -8.51
N ILE A 193 5.45 10.41 -9.68
CA ILE A 193 4.70 11.65 -9.96
C ILE A 193 3.20 11.41 -9.96
N GLU A 194 2.74 10.30 -10.51
CA GLU A 194 1.33 9.91 -10.48
C GLU A 194 0.84 9.74 -9.03
N TRP A 195 1.62 9.04 -8.19
CA TRP A 195 1.34 8.92 -6.77
C TRP A 195 1.30 10.29 -6.08
N GLN A 196 2.28 11.15 -6.34
CA GLN A 196 2.33 12.50 -5.76
C GLN A 196 1.11 13.32 -6.13
N ALA A 197 0.73 13.32 -7.40
CA ALA A 197 -0.44 14.04 -7.89
C ALA A 197 -1.72 13.52 -7.24
N TYR A 198 -1.84 12.20 -7.07
CA TYR A 198 -2.99 11.58 -6.44
C TYR A 198 -3.11 11.94 -4.96
N ILE A 199 -2.03 11.78 -4.19
CA ILE A 199 -2.06 11.94 -2.72
C ILE A 199 -2.24 13.40 -2.28
N GLN A 200 -1.95 14.37 -3.18
CA GLN A 200 -2.15 15.80 -2.92
C GLN A 200 -3.56 16.31 -3.27
N GLN A 201 -4.42 15.47 -3.81
CA GLN A 201 -5.81 15.85 -4.06
C GLN A 201 -6.53 16.12 -2.75
N LYS A 202 -7.08 17.32 -2.60
CA LYS A 202 -7.79 17.72 -1.37
C LYS A 202 -9.18 17.10 -1.29
N ASP A 203 -9.84 17.00 -2.45
CA ASP A 203 -11.18 16.42 -2.59
C ASP A 203 -11.12 15.32 -3.64
N HIS A 204 -11.14 14.08 -3.20
CA HIS A 204 -11.35 12.96 -4.11
C HIS A 204 -12.85 12.97 -4.50
N PRO A 205 -13.20 13.25 -5.77
CA PRO A 205 -14.61 13.22 -6.15
C PRO A 205 -15.16 11.83 -5.85
N ALA A 206 -16.20 11.80 -5.02
CA ALA A 206 -16.91 10.56 -4.74
C ALA A 206 -17.32 9.97 -6.10
N ASN A 207 -16.85 8.77 -6.40
CA ASN A 207 -17.41 8.01 -7.50
C ASN A 207 -18.88 7.83 -7.15
N SER A 208 -19.76 8.61 -7.79
CA SER A 208 -21.16 8.28 -7.83
C SER A 208 -21.25 6.94 -8.57
N PHE A 209 -21.26 5.84 -7.81
CA PHE A 209 -21.75 4.59 -8.37
C PHE A 209 -23.14 4.91 -8.95
N PRO A 210 -23.40 4.62 -10.23
CA PRO A 210 -24.75 4.74 -10.73
C PRO A 210 -25.61 3.89 -9.81
N ASN A 211 -26.57 4.55 -9.16
CA ASN A 211 -27.53 3.86 -8.30
C ASN A 211 -28.21 2.77 -9.16
N PRO A 212 -28.03 1.47 -8.87
CA PRO A 212 -28.61 0.40 -9.68
C PRO A 212 -30.14 0.35 -9.63
N SER A 213 -30.78 1.33 -9.00
CA SER A 213 -32.22 1.44 -8.82
C SER A 213 -32.85 2.62 -9.60
N LYS A 214 -32.36 2.93 -10.80
CA LYS A 214 -33.10 3.74 -11.78
C LYS A 214 -33.21 3.02 -13.11
#